data_a7dd818948fd30381fb2d9250e0ebec8
#
_entry.id   a7dd818948fd30381fb2d9250e0ebec8
#
_cell.length_a   1.000
_cell.length_b   1.000
_cell.length_c   1.000
_cell.angle_alpha   90.00
_cell.angle_beta   90.00
_cell.angle_gamma   90.00
#
_symmetry.space_group_name_H-M   'P 1'
#
loop_
_entity.id
_entity.type
_entity.pdbx_description
1 polymer ?
#
loop_
_entity_poly.entity_id
_entity_poly.type
_entity_poly.pdbx_seq_one_letter_code
_entity_poly.pdbx_strand_id
1 'polypeptide(L)' 'FKIDLFGCPAYIEYDGKQHFTPQRFGGMSMEKAQKALVECRRRDTLKNIWAADNSYALLRIPYMAFENIFELVRTFVSI' A
#
# COMPACT_ATOMS: atom_id res chain seq x y z
N PHE A 1 -8.78 -0.23 -2.67
CA PHE A 1 -10.22 -0.07 -2.41
C PHE A 1 -10.52 1.33 -1.91
N LYS A 2 -11.59 1.91 -2.44
CA LYS A 2 -12.10 3.19 -1.98
C LYS A 2 -13.41 2.95 -1.23
N ILE A 3 -13.52 3.51 -0.02
CA ILE A 3 -14.74 3.45 0.78
C ILE A 3 -15.08 4.85 1.27
N ASP A 4 -16.36 5.07 1.62
CA ASP A 4 -16.79 6.32 2.21
C ASP A 4 -16.99 6.12 3.71
N LEU A 5 -16.27 6.92 4.52
CA LEU A 5 -16.45 6.96 5.96
C LEU A 5 -17.05 8.31 6.34
N PHE A 6 -18.34 8.31 6.67
CA PHE A 6 -19.04 9.52 7.09
C PHE A 6 -18.90 10.69 6.09
N GLY A 7 -18.97 10.36 4.79
CA GLY A 7 -18.82 11.36 3.74
C GLY A 7 -17.41 11.69 3.33
N CYS A 8 -16.41 11.10 3.99
CA CYS A 8 -14.98 11.29 3.66
C CYS A 8 -14.44 10.07 2.93
N PRO A 9 -13.77 10.24 1.79
CA PRO A 9 -13.15 9.10 1.11
C PRO A 9 -12.04 8.49 1.97
N ALA A 10 -12.00 7.16 2.00
CA ALA A 10 -10.93 6.41 2.62
C ALA A 10 -10.44 5.35 1.65
N TYR A 11 -9.16 5.04 1.70
CA TYR A 11 -8.53 4.12 0.77
C TYR A 11 -7.84 3.01 1.53
N ILE A 12 -7.98 1.79 1.02
CA ILE A 12 -7.32 0.61 1.58
C ILE A 12 -6.45 0.02 0.47
N GLU A 13 -5.15 -0.09 0.73
CA GLU A 13 -4.18 -0.66 -0.20
C GLU A 13 -3.55 -1.90 0.41
N TYR A 14 -3.52 -3.01 -0.35
CA TYR A 14 -2.80 -4.20 0.04
C TYR A 14 -1.44 -4.19 -0.64
N ASP A 15 -0.37 -4.10 0.15
CA ASP A 15 1.00 -4.01 -0.36
C ASP A 15 1.61 -5.40 -0.44
N GLY A 16 1.77 -5.91 -1.65
CA GLY A 16 2.38 -7.21 -1.90
C GLY A 16 3.89 -7.20 -1.65
N LYS A 17 4.50 -8.36 -1.81
CA LYS A 17 5.92 -8.55 -1.53
C LYS A 17 6.82 -7.63 -2.36
N GLN A 18 6.41 -7.28 -3.57
CA GLN A 18 7.17 -6.39 -4.44
C GLN A 18 7.36 -4.97 -3.89
N HIS A 19 6.57 -4.57 -2.89
CA HIS A 19 6.72 -3.27 -2.22
C HIS A 19 7.84 -3.27 -1.18
N PHE A 20 8.36 -4.43 -0.80
CA PHE A 20 9.32 -4.57 0.30
C PHE A 20 10.66 -5.16 -0.12
N THR A 21 10.65 -6.07 -1.09
CA THR A 21 11.86 -6.74 -1.56
C THR A 21 11.89 -6.77 -3.08
N PRO A 22 13.09 -6.75 -3.69
CA PRO A 22 13.19 -6.88 -5.13
C PRO A 22 12.64 -8.23 -5.59
N GLN A 23 11.79 -8.23 -6.61
CA GLN A 23 11.23 -9.45 -7.18
C GLN A 23 11.77 -9.64 -8.58
N ARG A 24 12.29 -10.85 -8.86
CA ARG A 24 12.78 -11.21 -10.18
C ARG A 24 11.68 -11.98 -10.91
N PHE A 25 11.18 -11.39 -11.99
CA PHE A 25 10.14 -12.00 -12.80
C PHE A 25 10.76 -12.47 -14.13
N GLY A 26 10.60 -13.76 -14.46
CA GLY A 26 11.00 -14.33 -15.74
C GLY A 26 12.34 -13.82 -16.26
N GLY A 27 13.45 -14.28 -15.87
CA GLY A 27 14.75 -13.88 -16.39
C GLY A 27 15.21 -12.43 -16.08
N MET A 28 14.43 -11.67 -15.33
CA MET A 28 14.80 -10.31 -14.93
C MET A 28 16.08 -10.33 -14.09
N SER A 29 17.02 -9.42 -14.35
CA SER A 29 18.22 -9.29 -13.55
C SER A 29 17.91 -8.71 -12.17
N MET A 30 18.79 -8.97 -11.19
CA MET A 30 18.64 -8.41 -9.86
C MET A 30 18.67 -6.88 -9.89
N GLU A 31 19.48 -6.31 -10.75
CA GLU A 31 19.57 -4.86 -10.93
C GLU A 31 18.21 -4.26 -11.35
N LYS A 32 17.55 -4.89 -12.32
CA LYS A 32 16.20 -4.45 -12.75
C LYS A 32 15.18 -4.63 -11.63
N ALA A 33 15.27 -5.72 -10.89
CA ALA A 33 14.37 -5.97 -9.76
C ALA A 33 14.52 -4.90 -8.68
N GLN A 34 15.75 -4.48 -8.38
CA GLN A 34 16.01 -3.43 -7.42
C GLN A 34 15.49 -2.07 -7.89
N LYS A 35 15.66 -1.75 -9.17
CA LYS A 35 15.10 -0.53 -9.75
C LYS A 35 13.59 -0.51 -9.67
N ALA A 36 12.95 -1.65 -9.93
CA ALA A 36 11.50 -1.77 -9.83
C ALA A 36 11.02 -1.54 -8.39
N LEU A 37 11.76 -2.04 -7.40
CA LEU A 37 11.44 -1.81 -6.00
C LEU A 37 11.52 -0.33 -5.63
N VAL A 38 12.59 0.34 -6.04
CA VAL A 38 12.77 1.78 -5.79
C VAL A 38 11.61 2.57 -6.39
N GLU A 39 11.23 2.26 -7.63
CA GLU A 39 10.13 2.93 -8.31
C GLU A 39 8.79 2.66 -7.62
N CYS A 40 8.56 1.43 -7.14
CA CYS A 40 7.38 1.06 -6.40
C CYS A 40 7.27 1.89 -5.10
N ARG A 41 8.36 2.00 -4.35
CA ARG A 41 8.41 2.79 -3.12
C ARG A 41 8.19 4.28 -3.37
N ARG A 42 8.72 4.79 -4.48
CA ARG A 42 8.51 6.18 -4.87
C ARG A 42 7.02 6.46 -5.11
N ARG A 43 6.33 5.57 -5.84
CA ARG A 43 4.91 5.71 -6.09
C ARG A 43 4.10 5.62 -4.79
N ASP A 44 4.49 4.73 -3.88
CA ASP A 44 3.83 4.62 -2.57
C ASP A 44 3.95 5.91 -1.77
N THR A 45 5.14 6.51 -1.76
CA THR A 45 5.38 7.79 -1.09
C THR A 45 4.51 8.89 -1.68
N LEU A 46 4.40 8.95 -3.01
CA LEU A 46 3.56 9.93 -3.69
C LEU A 46 2.08 9.76 -3.33
N LYS A 47 1.61 8.50 -3.25
CA LYS A 47 0.24 8.23 -2.83
C LYS A 47 -0.02 8.67 -1.39
N ASN A 48 0.95 8.44 -0.49
CA ASN A 48 0.83 8.86 0.90
C ASN A 48 0.73 10.39 1.01
N ILE A 49 1.56 11.10 0.26
CA ILE A 49 1.55 12.56 0.23
C ILE A 49 0.22 13.06 -0.34
N TRP A 50 -0.24 12.47 -1.43
CA TRP A 50 -1.50 12.85 -2.05
C TRP A 50 -2.68 12.66 -1.08
N ALA A 51 -2.73 11.53 -0.37
CA ALA A 51 -3.79 11.27 0.59
C ALA A 51 -3.74 12.29 1.75
N ALA A 52 -2.56 12.58 2.27
CA ALA A 52 -2.39 13.55 3.34
C ALA A 52 -2.82 14.96 2.91
N ASP A 53 -2.39 15.38 1.71
CA ASP A 53 -2.71 16.73 1.19
C ASP A 53 -4.21 16.93 0.96
N ASN A 54 -4.94 15.83 0.67
CA ASN A 54 -6.38 15.90 0.43
C ASN A 54 -7.19 15.48 1.66
N SER A 55 -6.54 15.24 2.78
CA SER A 55 -7.19 14.79 4.03
C SER A 55 -7.95 13.48 3.87
N TYR A 56 -7.44 12.58 3.02
CA TYR A 56 -8.01 11.26 2.82
C TYR A 56 -7.36 10.27 3.78
N ALA A 57 -8.18 9.41 4.38
CA ALA A 57 -7.66 8.31 5.19
C ALA A 57 -7.08 7.22 4.28
N LEU A 58 -5.91 6.72 4.61
CA LEU A 58 -5.24 5.67 3.84
C LEU A 58 -4.75 4.58 4.78
N LEU A 59 -5.22 3.36 4.57
CA LEU A 59 -4.74 2.18 5.28
C LEU A 59 -3.92 1.34 4.32
N ARG A 60 -2.65 1.07 4.68
CA ARG A 60 -1.81 0.15 3.95
C ARG A 60 -1.67 -1.14 4.74
N ILE A 61 -1.94 -2.26 4.08
CA ILE A 61 -1.83 -3.57 4.69
C ILE A 61 -0.67 -4.30 4.02
N PRO A 62 0.48 -4.46 4.68
CA PRO A 62 1.60 -5.20 4.09
C PRO A 62 1.26 -6.68 4.00
N TYR A 63 1.85 -7.37 3.03
CA TYR A 63 1.53 -8.78 2.79
C TYR A 63 1.79 -9.67 4.00
N MET A 64 2.76 -9.32 4.86
CA MET A 64 3.06 -10.10 6.05
C MET A 64 2.02 -9.92 7.15
N ALA A 65 1.10 -8.97 7.03
CA ALA A 65 0.01 -8.75 7.99
C ALA A 65 -1.30 -9.38 7.51
N PHE A 66 -1.27 -10.28 6.52
CA PHE A 66 -2.46 -10.88 5.94
C PHE A 66 -3.34 -11.57 6.98
N GLU A 67 -2.75 -12.26 7.95
CA GLU A 67 -3.51 -12.96 8.99
C GLU A 67 -4.28 -12.01 9.91
N ASN A 68 -3.88 -10.74 9.95
CA ASN A 68 -4.50 -9.73 10.79
C ASN A 68 -5.38 -8.75 9.99
N ILE A 69 -5.68 -9.09 8.74
CA ILE A 69 -6.33 -8.15 7.82
C ILE A 69 -7.70 -7.69 8.34
N PHE A 70 -8.51 -8.60 8.91
CA PHE A 70 -9.83 -8.24 9.45
C PHE A 70 -9.71 -7.28 10.62
N GLU A 71 -8.75 -7.51 11.51
CA GLU A 71 -8.54 -6.63 12.66
C GLU A 71 -8.08 -5.24 12.23
N LEU A 72 -7.18 -5.16 11.25
CA LEU A 72 -6.67 -3.90 10.74
C LEU A 72 -7.79 -3.08 10.08
N VAL A 73 -8.58 -3.73 9.23
CA VAL A 73 -9.70 -3.05 8.55
C VAL A 73 -10.76 -2.63 9.56
N ARG A 74 -11.10 -3.49 10.50
CA ARG A 74 -12.10 -3.17 11.53
C ARG A 74 -11.67 -1.97 12.36
N THR A 75 -10.42 -1.93 12.79
CA THR A 75 -9.88 -0.80 13.55
C THR A 75 -9.91 0.49 12.73
N PHE A 76 -9.56 0.40 11.45
CA PHE A 76 -9.55 1.55 10.56
C PHE A 76 -10.94 2.15 10.37
N VAL A 77 -11.96 1.31 10.19
CA VAL A 77 -13.33 1.80 9.91
C VAL A 77 -14.13 2.15 11.15
N SER A 78 -13.68 1.74 12.35
CA SER A 78 -14.41 1.96 13.58
C SER A 78 -14.04 3.24 14.33
N ILE A 79 -13.33 4.12 13.68
CA ILE A 79 -12.90 5.39 14.28
C ILE A 79 -14.06 6.31 14.60
#